data_daedc65b996441a393a03158c2713ed3
#
_entry.id   daedc65b996441a393a03158c2713ed3
#
_cell.length_a   1.000
_cell.length_b   1.000
_cell.length_c   1.000
_cell.angle_alpha   90.00
_cell.angle_beta   90.00
_cell.angle_gamma   90.00
#
_symmetry.space_group_name_H-M   'P 1'
#
loop_
_entity.id
_entity.type
_entity.pdbx_description
1 polymer ?
#
loop_
_entity_poly.entity_id
_entity_poly.type
_entity_poly.pdbx_seq_one_letter_code
_entity_poly.pdbx_strand_id
1 'polypeptide(L)'
;CTQSVEEFTAPVAGEYKLECWGAQGGWAGNKTPPYIFGGKGGYCSGMINLRIAKVLYIVVGGQGTGANSIYGVYGGYNGGGNSGLWRDQTTINGAGGGATHIASTYGLLSSVNKTDLYLVAGGGGGSASNFSGGTTLGGFGGGTSGGCGDISPNTDGYYGLGGTQTDGGGYVRGGTYAVSRPIPYKGSYGQGGNGNEGAGGGAGLYGGGGASVWCGGGGGSSYIGSVTSGETKAGNLEMPSPNGGSETGHSGDGACIISWFLK
;
A
#
# COMPACT_ATOMS: atom_id res chain seq x y z
N CYS A 1 5.79 -12.82 -2.63
CA CYS A 1 4.34 -12.93 -2.37
C CYS A 1 3.78 -14.12 -3.16
N THR A 2 3.06 -15.02 -2.50
CA THR A 2 2.46 -16.23 -3.11
C THR A 2 1.19 -15.91 -3.90
N GLN A 3 0.63 -14.71 -3.72
CA GLN A 3 -0.66 -14.27 -4.29
C GLN A 3 -1.82 -15.24 -3.95
N SER A 4 -1.81 -15.73 -2.71
CA SER A 4 -2.82 -16.63 -2.14
C SER A 4 -3.19 -16.22 -0.72
N VAL A 5 -4.32 -16.71 -0.24
CA VAL A 5 -4.65 -16.68 1.18
C VAL A 5 -3.97 -17.89 1.83
N GLU A 6 -3.16 -17.66 2.83
CA GLU A 6 -2.44 -18.69 3.56
C GLU A 6 -3.09 -18.94 4.92
N GLU A 7 -2.97 -20.16 5.42
CA GLU A 7 -3.52 -20.56 6.72
C GLU A 7 -2.38 -20.84 7.71
N PHE A 8 -2.49 -20.25 8.90
CA PHE A 8 -1.68 -20.60 10.05
C PHE A 8 -2.57 -21.26 11.11
N THR A 9 -2.23 -22.48 11.48
CA THR A 9 -2.93 -23.19 12.57
C THR A 9 -2.06 -23.16 13.83
N ALA A 10 -2.58 -22.59 14.93
CA ALA A 10 -1.86 -22.48 16.18
C ALA A 10 -1.48 -23.88 16.73
N PRO A 11 -0.18 -24.23 16.81
CA PRO A 11 0.26 -25.56 17.25
C PRO A 11 0.07 -25.80 18.76
N VAL A 12 0.03 -24.74 19.54
CA VAL A 12 -0.16 -24.78 21.01
C VAL A 12 -1.09 -23.66 21.46
N ALA A 13 -1.71 -23.80 22.61
CA ALA A 13 -2.40 -22.68 23.25
C ALA A 13 -1.36 -21.74 23.89
N GLY A 14 -1.52 -20.44 23.73
CA GLY A 14 -0.58 -19.48 24.31
C GLY A 14 -0.67 -18.10 23.69
N GLU A 15 0.29 -17.26 24.06
CA GLU A 15 0.42 -15.91 23.54
C GLU A 15 1.29 -15.91 22.27
N TYR A 16 0.80 -15.22 21.25
CA TYR A 16 1.44 -15.07 19.93
C TYR A 16 1.67 -13.60 19.63
N LYS A 17 2.84 -13.28 19.07
CA LYS A 17 3.12 -11.99 18.44
C LYS A 17 2.81 -12.10 16.95
N LEU A 18 1.99 -11.20 16.47
CA LEU A 18 1.66 -11.03 15.06
C LEU A 18 2.37 -9.78 14.54
N GLU A 19 3.00 -9.88 13.36
CA GLU A 19 3.70 -8.78 12.71
C GLU A 19 3.40 -8.77 11.21
N CYS A 20 3.07 -7.60 10.66
CA CYS A 20 2.79 -7.42 9.24
C CYS A 20 3.52 -6.21 8.66
N TRP A 21 4.02 -6.34 7.45
CA TRP A 21 4.60 -5.28 6.63
C TRP A 21 3.80 -5.16 5.34
N GLY A 22 3.35 -3.95 5.01
CA GLY A 22 2.70 -3.66 3.73
C GLY A 22 3.69 -3.62 2.58
N ALA A 23 3.22 -3.79 1.36
CA ALA A 23 4.08 -3.79 0.19
C ALA A 23 4.41 -2.37 -0.30
N GLN A 24 5.55 -2.23 -0.98
CA GLN A 24 5.97 -1.00 -1.62
C GLN A 24 5.15 -0.71 -2.88
N GLY A 25 4.91 0.56 -3.20
CA GLY A 25 4.38 0.99 -4.49
C GLY A 25 5.36 0.81 -5.65
N GLY A 26 4.84 0.75 -6.86
CA GLY A 26 5.61 0.62 -8.09
C GLY A 26 6.44 1.86 -8.41
N TRP A 27 7.59 1.61 -9.02
CA TRP A 27 8.50 2.65 -9.47
C TRP A 27 8.02 3.32 -10.77
N ALA A 28 8.47 4.57 -11.02
CA ALA A 28 8.31 5.31 -12.26
C ALA A 28 9.65 5.63 -12.90
N GLY A 29 9.65 5.91 -14.19
CA GLY A 29 10.84 6.33 -14.94
C GLY A 29 10.89 5.79 -16.36
N ASN A 30 11.69 6.42 -17.21
CA ASN A 30 11.96 6.00 -18.58
C ASN A 30 12.90 4.80 -18.57
N LYS A 31 12.43 3.59 -18.71
CA LYS A 31 13.16 2.31 -19.01
C LYS A 31 14.65 2.16 -18.57
N THR A 32 15.29 3.24 -18.13
CA THR A 32 16.70 3.30 -17.69
C THR A 32 16.83 3.93 -16.32
N PRO A 33 17.68 3.39 -15.41
CA PRO A 33 17.96 3.98 -14.11
C PRO A 33 18.48 5.44 -14.22
N PRO A 34 18.28 6.27 -13.18
CA PRO A 34 17.72 5.86 -11.88
C PRO A 34 16.19 5.77 -11.88
N TYR A 35 15.67 4.67 -11.33
CA TYR A 35 14.24 4.51 -11.09
C TYR A 35 13.80 5.26 -9.84
N ILE A 36 12.58 5.78 -9.86
CA ILE A 36 11.97 6.41 -8.70
C ILE A 36 10.95 5.45 -8.12
N PHE A 37 11.33 4.91 -6.99
CA PHE A 37 10.52 3.91 -6.28
C PHE A 37 9.27 4.56 -5.71
N GLY A 38 8.17 3.81 -5.70
CA GLY A 38 6.95 4.20 -5.03
C GLY A 38 7.10 4.29 -3.52
N GLY A 39 6.08 4.79 -2.86
CA GLY A 39 6.02 4.88 -1.40
C GLY A 39 6.28 3.53 -0.75
N LYS A 40 6.99 3.52 0.36
CA LYS A 40 7.28 2.30 1.12
C LYS A 40 6.07 1.86 1.92
N GLY A 41 5.95 0.55 2.16
CA GLY A 41 4.92 -0.03 3.00
C GLY A 41 5.12 0.28 4.49
N GLY A 42 4.01 0.27 5.25
CA GLY A 42 4.00 0.45 6.69
C GLY A 42 4.13 -0.89 7.44
N TYR A 43 4.20 -0.80 8.76
CA TYR A 43 4.29 -1.91 9.69
C TYR A 43 3.17 -1.87 10.71
N CYS A 44 2.71 -3.03 11.16
CA CYS A 44 1.90 -3.15 12.36
C CYS A 44 2.20 -4.46 13.09
N SER A 45 2.01 -4.45 14.42
CA SER A 45 2.17 -5.62 15.26
C SER A 45 1.16 -5.62 16.42
N GLY A 46 1.02 -6.78 17.08
CA GLY A 46 0.21 -6.93 18.29
C GLY A 46 0.32 -8.33 18.86
N MET A 47 -0.17 -8.47 20.09
CA MET A 47 -0.20 -9.74 20.84
C MET A 47 -1.61 -10.30 20.86
N ILE A 48 -1.72 -11.62 20.76
CA ILE A 48 -3.00 -12.34 20.86
C ILE A 48 -2.85 -13.67 21.56
N ASN A 49 -3.84 -14.04 22.39
CA ASN A 49 -3.92 -15.38 22.96
C ASN A 49 -4.71 -16.30 22.03
N LEU A 50 -4.08 -17.36 21.55
CA LEU A 50 -4.71 -18.37 20.70
C LEU A 50 -4.92 -19.67 21.46
N ARG A 51 -6.04 -20.36 21.17
CA ARG A 51 -6.25 -21.75 21.56
C ARG A 51 -5.51 -22.65 20.56
N ILE A 52 -5.14 -23.84 21.01
CA ILE A 52 -4.64 -24.89 20.10
C ILE A 52 -5.61 -25.09 18.93
N ALA A 53 -5.09 -25.32 17.74
CA ALA A 53 -5.82 -25.50 16.49
C ALA A 53 -6.67 -24.29 16.02
N LYS A 54 -6.49 -23.09 16.62
CA LYS A 54 -7.09 -21.88 16.08
C LYS A 54 -6.42 -21.54 14.75
N VAL A 55 -7.22 -21.35 13.70
CA VAL A 55 -6.76 -20.94 12.37
C VAL A 55 -6.79 -19.42 12.23
N LEU A 56 -5.74 -18.87 11.68
CA LEU A 56 -5.62 -17.50 11.17
C LEU A 56 -5.42 -17.53 9.66
N TYR A 57 -6.02 -16.57 8.96
CA TYR A 57 -5.87 -16.37 7.52
C TYR A 57 -4.97 -15.17 7.25
N ILE A 58 -3.97 -15.37 6.41
CA ILE A 58 -2.92 -14.41 6.13
C ILE A 58 -2.90 -14.11 4.64
N VAL A 59 -2.86 -12.84 4.30
CA VAL A 59 -2.63 -12.40 2.91
C VAL A 59 -1.50 -11.42 2.89
N VAL A 60 -0.43 -11.77 2.21
CA VAL A 60 0.75 -10.91 2.02
C VAL A 60 0.55 -10.04 0.79
N GLY A 61 0.69 -8.73 0.96
CA GLY A 61 0.58 -7.77 -0.12
C GLY A 61 1.68 -7.92 -1.17
N GLY A 62 1.33 -7.81 -2.44
CA GLY A 62 2.31 -7.76 -3.52
C GLY A 62 2.83 -6.34 -3.75
N GLN A 63 4.08 -6.20 -4.16
CA GLN A 63 4.63 -4.92 -4.61
C GLN A 63 3.82 -4.39 -5.81
N GLY A 64 3.59 -3.09 -5.86
CA GLY A 64 3.02 -2.45 -7.03
C GLY A 64 3.93 -2.61 -8.25
N THR A 65 3.37 -2.93 -9.41
CA THR A 65 4.16 -3.09 -10.62
C THR A 65 4.80 -1.76 -11.00
N GLY A 66 6.09 -1.80 -11.29
CA GLY A 66 6.82 -0.65 -11.80
C GLY A 66 6.57 -0.42 -13.27
N ALA A 67 6.84 0.78 -13.70
CA ALA A 67 6.64 1.24 -15.05
C ALA A 67 7.59 0.58 -16.04
N ASN A 68 7.16 -0.42 -16.76
CA ASN A 68 7.86 -0.95 -17.93
C ASN A 68 6.93 -1.17 -19.14
N SER A 69 5.71 -0.65 -19.08
CA SER A 69 4.69 -0.78 -20.11
C SER A 69 3.96 0.53 -20.38
N ILE A 70 3.78 0.86 -21.66
CA ILE A 70 2.93 1.98 -22.11
C ILE A 70 1.42 1.70 -21.92
N TYR A 71 1.04 0.47 -21.54
CA TYR A 71 -0.36 0.06 -21.40
C TYR A 71 -0.91 0.18 -19.98
N GLY A 72 -0.19 0.88 -19.08
CA GLY A 72 -0.51 0.90 -17.66
C GLY A 72 0.06 -0.33 -16.93
N VAL A 73 0.01 -0.31 -15.62
CA VAL A 73 0.54 -1.39 -14.79
C VAL A 73 -0.45 -1.75 -13.68
N TYR A 74 -0.45 -3.01 -13.28
CA TYR A 74 -1.36 -3.53 -12.27
C TYR A 74 -0.89 -3.24 -10.85
N GLY A 75 -1.86 -2.96 -9.98
CA GLY A 75 -1.66 -2.86 -8.55
C GLY A 75 -1.12 -4.15 -7.94
N GLY A 76 -0.40 -3.99 -6.83
CA GLY A 76 0.08 -5.12 -6.04
C GLY A 76 -1.07 -5.97 -5.51
N TYR A 77 -0.82 -7.27 -5.38
CA TYR A 77 -1.79 -8.23 -4.85
C TYR A 77 -2.34 -7.77 -3.49
N ASN A 78 -3.60 -8.06 -3.22
CA ASN A 78 -4.36 -7.62 -2.07
C ASN A 78 -4.61 -6.10 -2.04
N GLY A 79 -5.07 -5.58 -3.18
CA GLY A 79 -5.78 -4.31 -3.27
C GLY A 79 -4.99 -3.08 -3.72
N GLY A 80 -3.77 -3.21 -4.22
CA GLY A 80 -3.08 -2.07 -4.83
C GLY A 80 -3.85 -1.50 -6.03
N GLY A 81 -3.93 -0.17 -6.17
CA GLY A 81 -4.56 0.50 -7.31
C GLY A 81 -3.69 0.44 -8.56
N ASN A 82 -4.32 0.27 -9.72
CA ASN A 82 -3.61 0.29 -11.02
C ASN A 82 -3.13 1.69 -11.35
N SER A 83 -2.04 1.82 -12.13
CA SER A 83 -1.69 3.10 -12.75
C SER A 83 -2.53 3.37 -13.98
N GLY A 84 -2.73 4.67 -14.30
CA GLY A 84 -3.40 5.11 -15.52
C GLY A 84 -2.44 5.27 -16.70
N LEU A 85 -2.98 5.15 -17.92
CA LEU A 85 -2.28 5.43 -19.18
C LEU A 85 -2.26 6.91 -19.47
N TRP A 86 -1.11 7.42 -19.96
CA TRP A 86 -1.04 8.74 -20.57
C TRP A 86 -1.52 8.69 -22.05
N ARG A 87 -2.16 9.78 -22.51
CA ARG A 87 -2.77 9.85 -23.86
C ARG A 87 -1.81 9.61 -25.02
N ASP A 88 -0.55 10.00 -24.86
CA ASP A 88 0.50 9.85 -25.88
C ASP A 88 1.44 8.66 -25.61
N GLN A 89 1.09 7.80 -24.64
CA GLN A 89 1.78 6.55 -24.30
C GLN A 89 3.25 6.71 -23.87
N THR A 90 3.65 7.87 -23.39
CA THR A 90 5.06 8.18 -23.16
C THR A 90 5.45 8.31 -21.69
N THR A 91 4.49 8.50 -20.78
CA THR A 91 4.74 8.53 -19.33
C THR A 91 4.47 7.17 -18.69
N ILE A 92 5.36 6.78 -17.83
CA ILE A 92 5.35 5.50 -17.19
C ILE A 92 5.16 5.71 -15.69
N ASN A 93 3.97 5.37 -15.18
CA ASN A 93 3.57 5.55 -13.80
C ASN A 93 3.55 4.21 -13.07
N GLY A 94 3.97 4.18 -11.82
CA GLY A 94 3.91 3.01 -10.95
C GLY A 94 2.50 2.76 -10.40
N ALA A 95 2.17 1.52 -10.14
CA ALA A 95 0.94 1.11 -9.46
C ALA A 95 1.10 1.12 -7.94
N GLY A 96 0.00 1.12 -7.19
CA GLY A 96 0.03 1.03 -5.73
C GLY A 96 0.42 -0.35 -5.22
N GLY A 97 1.08 -0.42 -4.05
CA GLY A 97 1.40 -1.65 -3.34
C GLY A 97 0.17 -2.22 -2.61
N GLY A 98 0.14 -3.53 -2.44
CA GLY A 98 -0.90 -4.25 -1.71
C GLY A 98 -0.76 -4.16 -0.19
N ALA A 99 -1.84 -4.39 0.54
CA ALA A 99 -1.82 -4.50 2.00
C ALA A 99 -1.50 -5.93 2.45
N THR A 100 -0.80 -6.07 3.57
CA THR A 100 -0.67 -7.36 4.27
C THR A 100 -1.65 -7.39 5.44
N HIS A 101 -2.42 -8.48 5.61
CA HIS A 101 -3.34 -8.58 6.74
C HIS A 101 -3.40 -9.97 7.34
N ILE A 102 -3.85 -10.03 8.59
CA ILE A 102 -4.20 -11.25 9.33
C ILE A 102 -5.65 -11.12 9.77
N ALA A 103 -6.45 -12.16 9.51
CA ALA A 103 -7.87 -12.18 9.84
C ALA A 103 -8.32 -13.52 10.47
N SER A 104 -9.51 -13.52 11.07
CA SER A 104 -10.18 -14.73 11.56
C SER A 104 -10.99 -15.46 10.46
N THR A 105 -11.18 -14.83 9.30
CA THR A 105 -11.95 -15.36 8.16
C THR A 105 -11.13 -15.34 6.90
N TYR A 106 -11.40 -16.29 6.00
CA TYR A 106 -10.76 -16.44 4.70
C TYR A 106 -11.19 -15.33 3.74
N GLY A 107 -10.24 -14.72 3.02
CA GLY A 107 -10.55 -13.79 1.93
C GLY A 107 -9.47 -12.73 1.72
N LEU A 108 -9.60 -11.98 0.62
CA LEU A 108 -8.83 -10.77 0.38
C LEU A 108 -9.36 -9.64 1.29
N LEU A 109 -8.53 -8.64 1.59
CA LEU A 109 -8.87 -7.57 2.52
C LEU A 109 -10.21 -6.87 2.18
N SER A 110 -10.50 -6.67 0.91
CA SER A 110 -11.75 -6.05 0.45
C SER A 110 -13.01 -6.89 0.70
N SER A 111 -12.86 -8.18 0.99
CA SER A 111 -13.97 -9.12 1.24
C SER A 111 -14.09 -9.56 2.70
N VAL A 112 -13.10 -9.24 3.55
CA VAL A 112 -13.09 -9.56 4.98
C VAL A 112 -13.74 -8.43 5.76
N ASN A 113 -14.63 -8.74 6.72
CA ASN A 113 -15.22 -7.71 7.57
C ASN A 113 -14.18 -7.10 8.52
N LYS A 114 -14.32 -5.81 8.81
CA LYS A 114 -13.40 -5.10 9.73
C LYS A 114 -13.31 -5.75 11.10
N THR A 115 -14.41 -6.33 11.60
CA THR A 115 -14.47 -7.03 12.90
C THR A 115 -13.66 -8.32 12.94
N ASP A 116 -13.36 -8.90 11.80
CA ASP A 116 -12.60 -10.15 11.67
C ASP A 116 -11.10 -9.93 11.50
N LEU A 117 -10.67 -8.67 11.34
CA LEU A 117 -9.27 -8.30 11.18
C LEU A 117 -8.54 -8.23 12.51
N TYR A 118 -7.37 -8.84 12.58
CA TYR A 118 -6.41 -8.67 13.67
C TYR A 118 -5.43 -7.53 13.37
N LEU A 119 -4.81 -7.55 12.21
CA LEU A 119 -3.85 -6.55 11.76
C LEU A 119 -4.00 -6.28 10.25
N VAL A 120 -3.77 -5.03 9.85
CA VAL A 120 -3.57 -4.62 8.46
C VAL A 120 -2.37 -3.69 8.38
N ALA A 121 -1.36 -4.04 7.59
CA ALA A 121 -0.25 -3.15 7.25
C ALA A 121 -0.49 -2.53 5.86
N GLY A 122 -0.55 -1.20 5.80
CA GLY A 122 -0.87 -0.47 4.57
C GLY A 122 0.28 -0.46 3.57
N GLY A 123 -0.04 -0.60 2.28
CA GLY A 123 0.88 -0.51 1.16
C GLY A 123 1.11 0.93 0.70
N GLY A 124 2.26 1.19 0.08
CA GLY A 124 2.63 2.50 -0.46
C GLY A 124 1.96 2.81 -1.81
N GLY A 125 1.77 4.08 -2.13
CA GLY A 125 1.31 4.55 -3.43
C GLY A 125 2.39 4.42 -4.51
N GLY A 126 2.00 4.33 -5.77
CA GLY A 126 2.91 4.37 -6.92
C GLY A 126 3.52 5.75 -7.13
N SER A 127 4.71 5.81 -7.72
CA SER A 127 5.34 7.05 -8.18
C SER A 127 4.97 7.39 -9.61
N ALA A 128 5.24 8.61 -10.04
CA ALA A 128 5.04 9.04 -11.42
C ALA A 128 6.25 9.81 -11.96
N SER A 129 6.36 9.88 -13.29
CA SER A 129 7.45 10.57 -13.97
C SER A 129 6.90 11.37 -15.16
N ASN A 130 7.52 12.51 -15.45
CA ASN A 130 7.23 13.30 -16.64
C ASN A 130 8.38 13.24 -17.66
N PHE A 131 8.12 13.74 -18.88
CA PHE A 131 9.10 13.77 -19.98
C PHE A 131 10.37 14.56 -19.71
N SER A 132 10.27 15.58 -18.86
CA SER A 132 11.38 16.48 -18.57
C SER A 132 12.28 15.95 -17.43
N GLY A 133 12.09 14.68 -17.03
CA GLY A 133 12.84 14.07 -15.92
C GLY A 133 12.35 14.49 -14.53
N GLY A 134 11.26 15.23 -14.44
CA GLY A 134 10.57 15.50 -13.18
C GLY A 134 9.90 14.23 -12.66
N THR A 135 10.05 13.97 -11.38
CA THR A 135 9.61 12.74 -10.73
C THR A 135 8.84 13.07 -9.47
N THR A 136 7.80 12.29 -9.18
CA THR A 136 6.95 12.43 -8.00
C THR A 136 6.88 11.12 -7.26
N LEU A 137 7.08 11.19 -5.96
CA LEU A 137 7.02 10.01 -5.10
C LEU A 137 5.57 9.64 -4.81
N GLY A 138 5.32 8.36 -4.64
CA GLY A 138 4.08 7.86 -4.04
C GLY A 138 4.08 8.07 -2.54
N GLY A 139 2.90 8.23 -1.94
CA GLY A 139 2.72 8.33 -0.49
C GLY A 139 3.10 7.03 0.21
N PHE A 140 3.72 7.12 1.39
CA PHE A 140 4.02 5.96 2.23
C PHE A 140 2.74 5.28 2.72
N GLY A 141 2.78 3.96 2.86
CA GLY A 141 1.73 3.18 3.53
C GLY A 141 1.88 3.18 5.04
N GLY A 142 0.84 2.78 5.75
CA GLY A 142 0.88 2.53 7.18
C GLY A 142 0.53 3.73 8.06
N GLY A 143 0.71 3.55 9.37
CA GLY A 143 0.18 4.49 10.34
C GLY A 143 -1.35 4.46 10.41
N THR A 144 -1.97 5.33 11.19
CA THR A 144 -3.42 5.52 11.19
C THR A 144 -3.92 6.25 9.93
N SER A 145 -3.02 6.85 9.18
CA SER A 145 -3.27 7.49 7.89
C SER A 145 -2.05 7.28 6.99
N GLY A 146 -2.28 6.85 5.77
CA GLY A 146 -1.23 6.79 4.75
C GLY A 146 -0.75 8.18 4.35
N GLY A 147 0.43 8.25 3.70
CA GLY A 147 0.98 9.49 3.16
C GLY A 147 0.28 9.92 1.87
N CYS A 148 0.31 11.21 1.60
CA CYS A 148 -0.09 11.74 0.29
C CYS A 148 1.02 11.48 -0.74
N GLY A 149 0.65 11.31 -2.00
CA GLY A 149 1.60 11.35 -3.10
C GLY A 149 2.08 12.77 -3.38
N ASP A 150 3.21 12.89 -4.06
CA ASP A 150 3.75 14.18 -4.44
C ASP A 150 3.02 14.77 -5.65
N ILE A 151 3.03 16.11 -5.67
CA ILE A 151 2.57 16.88 -6.83
C ILE A 151 3.75 17.14 -7.78
N SER A 152 3.53 16.95 -9.08
CA SER A 152 4.51 17.36 -10.08
C SER A 152 4.55 18.89 -10.20
N PRO A 153 5.73 19.52 -10.07
CA PRO A 153 5.86 20.96 -10.26
C PRO A 153 5.37 21.37 -11.67
N ASN A 154 4.69 22.52 -11.74
CA ASN A 154 4.17 23.10 -13.00
C ASN A 154 3.18 22.22 -13.77
N THR A 155 2.44 21.36 -13.08
CA THR A 155 1.36 20.56 -13.69
C THR A 155 0.02 20.83 -13.02
N ASP A 156 -1.06 20.58 -13.77
CA ASP A 156 -2.44 20.64 -13.27
C ASP A 156 -2.97 19.27 -12.86
N GLY A 157 -2.08 18.32 -12.55
CA GLY A 157 -2.44 16.97 -12.15
C GLY A 157 -3.15 16.92 -10.80
N TYR A 158 -3.74 15.78 -10.49
CA TYR A 158 -4.27 15.45 -9.18
C TYR A 158 -3.32 14.47 -8.50
N TYR A 159 -2.88 14.78 -7.28
CA TYR A 159 -2.13 13.83 -6.45
C TYR A 159 -3.06 13.09 -5.50
N GLY A 160 -2.74 11.83 -5.19
CA GLY A 160 -3.53 10.98 -4.31
C GLY A 160 -3.30 11.33 -2.84
N LEU A 161 -4.38 11.41 -2.06
CA LEU A 161 -4.34 11.54 -0.61
C LEU A 161 -4.21 10.15 0.04
N GLY A 162 -3.64 10.08 1.23
CA GLY A 162 -3.58 8.86 2.02
C GLY A 162 -4.96 8.38 2.47
N GLY A 163 -5.12 7.05 2.59
CA GLY A 163 -6.28 6.44 3.25
C GLY A 163 -6.25 6.66 4.76
N THR A 164 -7.41 6.67 5.41
CA THR A 164 -7.58 6.91 6.85
C THR A 164 -8.18 5.69 7.55
N GLN A 165 -8.61 5.83 8.82
CA GLN A 165 -9.28 4.75 9.56
C GLN A 165 -10.77 4.59 9.21
N THR A 166 -11.33 5.56 8.49
CA THR A 166 -12.77 5.64 8.21
C THR A 166 -13.10 5.85 6.74
N ASP A 167 -12.12 6.29 5.94
CA ASP A 167 -12.38 6.62 4.53
C ASP A 167 -11.14 6.43 3.66
N GLY A 168 -11.37 6.08 2.39
CA GLY A 168 -10.32 6.01 1.38
C GLY A 168 -9.77 7.38 1.02
N GLY A 169 -8.50 7.45 0.67
CA GLY A 169 -7.87 8.66 0.18
C GLY A 169 -8.55 9.15 -1.09
N GLY A 170 -8.90 10.44 -1.11
CA GLY A 170 -9.33 11.13 -2.30
C GLY A 170 -8.13 11.61 -3.12
N TYR A 171 -8.33 12.70 -3.83
CA TYR A 171 -7.30 13.35 -4.62
C TYR A 171 -7.46 14.87 -4.51
N VAL A 172 -6.34 15.60 -4.65
CA VAL A 172 -6.32 17.05 -4.65
C VAL A 172 -5.64 17.56 -5.90
N ARG A 173 -6.25 18.57 -6.51
CA ARG A 173 -5.67 19.23 -7.68
C ARG A 173 -4.47 20.06 -7.26
N GLY A 174 -3.37 19.84 -7.94
CA GLY A 174 -2.20 20.70 -7.83
C GLY A 174 -2.11 21.65 -9.04
N GLY A 175 -1.53 22.81 -8.86
CA GLY A 175 -1.32 23.79 -9.94
C GLY A 175 -2.46 24.80 -10.10
N THR A 176 -2.16 25.82 -10.92
CA THR A 176 -3.02 27.01 -11.11
C THR A 176 -3.64 27.12 -12.50
N TYR A 177 -3.33 26.22 -13.42
CA TYR A 177 -3.82 26.29 -14.79
C TYR A 177 -5.25 25.71 -14.92
N ALA A 178 -6.09 26.38 -15.68
CA ALA A 178 -7.50 26.02 -15.86
C ALA A 178 -7.74 24.95 -16.94
N VAL A 179 -6.85 23.94 -17.03
CA VAL A 179 -7.00 22.86 -18.01
C VAL A 179 -7.79 21.70 -17.40
N SER A 180 -8.77 21.19 -18.13
CA SER A 180 -9.50 19.98 -17.71
C SER A 180 -8.54 18.76 -17.76
N ARG A 181 -8.34 18.11 -16.62
CA ARG A 181 -7.53 16.90 -16.47
C ARG A 181 -8.40 15.73 -16.07
N PRO A 182 -8.03 14.50 -16.47
CA PRO A 182 -8.78 13.33 -16.05
C PRO A 182 -8.73 13.16 -14.53
N ILE A 183 -9.89 12.84 -13.95
CA ILE A 183 -10.06 12.66 -12.51
C ILE A 183 -9.66 11.23 -12.16
N PRO A 184 -8.75 11.02 -11.20
CA PRO A 184 -8.39 9.69 -10.73
C PRO A 184 -9.48 9.12 -9.80
N TYR A 185 -9.29 7.89 -9.34
CA TYR A 185 -10.24 7.22 -8.48
C TYR A 185 -9.85 7.34 -7.00
N LYS A 186 -10.85 7.53 -6.14
CA LYS A 186 -10.71 7.47 -4.69
C LYS A 186 -10.39 6.05 -4.25
N GLY A 187 -9.59 5.90 -3.21
CA GLY A 187 -9.42 4.63 -2.51
C GLY A 187 -10.70 4.23 -1.77
N SER A 188 -10.78 2.98 -1.37
CA SER A 188 -11.91 2.43 -0.61
C SER A 188 -11.42 1.39 0.42
N TYR A 189 -12.34 0.75 1.12
CA TYR A 189 -12.03 -0.33 2.06
C TYR A 189 -11.25 -1.45 1.35
N GLY A 190 -10.06 -1.76 1.82
CA GLY A 190 -9.17 -2.79 1.26
C GLY A 190 -8.53 -2.45 -0.10
N GLN A 191 -8.85 -1.32 -0.72
CA GLN A 191 -8.50 -1.03 -2.12
C GLN A 191 -7.91 0.37 -2.30
N GLY A 192 -6.74 0.45 -2.92
CA GLY A 192 -6.18 1.70 -3.46
C GLY A 192 -6.94 2.18 -4.70
N GLY A 193 -7.06 3.49 -4.86
CA GLY A 193 -7.67 4.12 -6.02
C GLY A 193 -6.83 3.95 -7.28
N ASN A 194 -7.46 3.68 -8.42
CA ASN A 194 -6.76 3.63 -9.70
C ASN A 194 -6.32 5.04 -10.14
N GLY A 195 -5.14 5.13 -10.73
CA GLY A 195 -4.71 6.33 -11.43
C GLY A 195 -5.49 6.55 -12.72
N ASN A 196 -5.58 7.80 -13.14
CA ASN A 196 -6.08 8.18 -14.46
C ASN A 196 -5.05 9.10 -15.12
N GLU A 197 -4.21 8.59 -16.00
CA GLU A 197 -3.01 9.23 -16.53
C GLU A 197 -1.91 9.49 -15.46
N GLY A 198 -1.99 8.81 -14.29
CA GLY A 198 -1.09 8.98 -13.15
C GLY A 198 -0.90 7.68 -12.36
N ALA A 199 -0.28 7.79 -11.21
CA ALA A 199 0.06 6.64 -10.35
C ALA A 199 -1.15 6.06 -9.62
N GLY A 200 -1.08 4.77 -9.25
CA GLY A 200 -2.08 4.09 -8.42
C GLY A 200 -1.87 4.31 -6.94
N GLY A 201 -2.96 4.30 -6.14
CA GLY A 201 -2.93 4.37 -4.67
C GLY A 201 -2.61 3.04 -4.02
N GLY A 202 -1.95 3.04 -2.87
CA GLY A 202 -1.66 1.85 -2.06
C GLY A 202 -2.89 1.31 -1.33
N ALA A 203 -2.94 -0.01 -1.11
CA ALA A 203 -3.99 -0.65 -0.33
C ALA A 203 -3.80 -0.47 1.19
N GLY A 204 -4.87 -0.67 1.96
CA GLY A 204 -4.84 -0.58 3.42
C GLY A 204 -6.20 -0.87 4.00
N LEU A 205 -6.41 -0.66 5.32
CA LEU A 205 -7.78 -0.71 5.87
C LEU A 205 -8.70 0.13 4.99
N TYR A 206 -8.25 1.34 4.70
CA TYR A 206 -8.71 2.13 3.56
C TYR A 206 -7.51 2.50 2.69
N GLY A 207 -7.63 2.28 1.41
CA GLY A 207 -6.57 2.57 0.44
C GLY A 207 -6.41 4.06 0.18
N GLY A 208 -5.22 4.45 -0.27
CA GLY A 208 -4.94 5.80 -0.77
C GLY A 208 -5.60 6.08 -2.11
N GLY A 209 -5.76 7.35 -2.47
CA GLY A 209 -6.29 7.78 -3.75
C GLY A 209 -5.30 7.56 -4.90
N GLY A 210 -5.82 7.30 -6.09
CA GLY A 210 -5.04 7.37 -7.31
C GLY A 210 -4.67 8.80 -7.66
N ALA A 211 -3.84 8.95 -8.67
CA ALA A 211 -3.35 10.23 -9.16
C ALA A 211 -3.62 10.44 -10.65
N SER A 212 -3.48 11.65 -11.15
CA SER A 212 -3.47 11.96 -12.56
C SER A 212 -2.23 12.76 -12.94
N VAL A 213 -1.94 12.75 -14.23
CA VAL A 213 -0.94 13.62 -14.88
C VAL A 213 0.33 13.82 -14.05
N TRP A 214 1.20 12.82 -14.07
CA TRP A 214 2.55 12.86 -13.46
C TRP A 214 2.58 13.08 -11.94
N CYS A 215 1.48 12.83 -11.25
CA CYS A 215 1.43 12.93 -9.79
C CYS A 215 1.47 11.55 -9.13
N GLY A 216 2.00 11.50 -7.90
CA GLY A 216 2.10 10.30 -7.09
C GLY A 216 0.76 9.88 -6.49
N GLY A 217 0.52 8.57 -6.37
CA GLY A 217 -0.63 8.01 -5.65
C GLY A 217 -0.47 8.09 -4.14
N GLY A 218 -1.56 8.15 -3.38
CA GLY A 218 -1.55 8.11 -1.92
C GLY A 218 -1.27 6.71 -1.36
N GLY A 219 -0.75 6.59 -0.16
CA GLY A 219 -0.58 5.32 0.56
C GLY A 219 -1.84 4.89 1.31
N GLY A 220 -1.98 3.60 1.60
CA GLY A 220 -3.08 3.05 2.41
C GLY A 220 -2.80 3.11 3.91
N SER A 221 -3.85 3.14 4.75
CA SER A 221 -3.73 3.12 6.21
C SER A 221 -3.52 1.71 6.76
N SER A 222 -2.79 1.59 7.88
CA SER A 222 -2.77 0.37 8.69
C SER A 222 -3.96 0.30 9.64
N TYR A 223 -4.17 -0.88 10.26
CA TYR A 223 -5.21 -1.08 11.26
C TYR A 223 -4.74 -2.05 12.34
N ILE A 224 -5.07 -1.70 13.57
CA ILE A 224 -4.94 -2.54 14.75
C ILE A 224 -6.34 -2.96 15.18
N GLY A 225 -6.63 -4.24 15.05
CA GLY A 225 -7.92 -4.83 15.40
C GLY A 225 -7.91 -5.49 16.79
N SER A 226 -8.39 -6.73 16.87
CA SER A 226 -8.56 -7.46 18.13
C SER A 226 -7.25 -8.06 18.65
N VAL A 227 -6.25 -7.22 18.91
CA VAL A 227 -4.95 -7.57 19.53
C VAL A 227 -4.66 -6.68 20.73
N THR A 228 -3.77 -7.11 21.62
CA THR A 228 -3.23 -6.30 22.72
C THR A 228 -1.84 -5.78 22.35
N SER A 229 -1.37 -4.72 23.02
CA SER A 229 -0.05 -4.10 22.76
C SER A 229 0.17 -3.78 21.27
N GLY A 230 -0.91 -3.33 20.59
CA GLY A 230 -0.88 -3.03 19.17
C GLY A 230 -0.03 -1.80 18.85
N GLU A 231 0.78 -1.90 17.81
CA GLU A 231 1.64 -0.82 17.30
C GLU A 231 1.48 -0.69 15.79
N THR A 232 1.55 0.53 15.26
CA THR A 232 1.66 0.77 13.82
C THR A 232 2.70 1.85 13.52
N LYS A 233 3.49 1.64 12.47
CA LYS A 233 4.49 2.59 11.96
C LYS A 233 4.24 2.88 10.49
N ALA A 234 4.35 4.15 10.14
CA ALA A 234 4.26 4.60 8.76
C ALA A 234 5.53 4.27 7.99
N GLY A 235 5.41 4.07 6.67
CA GLY A 235 6.50 3.67 5.80
C GLY A 235 7.61 4.73 5.58
N ASN A 236 7.52 5.87 6.22
CA ASN A 236 8.59 6.88 6.30
C ASN A 236 9.34 6.86 7.64
N LEU A 237 8.99 5.95 8.55
CA LEU A 237 9.60 5.81 9.88
C LEU A 237 10.45 4.54 9.98
N GLU A 238 11.37 4.53 10.95
CA GLU A 238 12.11 3.33 11.29
C GLU A 238 11.19 2.28 11.92
N MET A 239 11.32 1.04 11.47
CA MET A 239 10.53 -0.11 11.89
C MET A 239 11.39 -1.38 11.93
N PRO A 240 10.95 -2.45 12.63
CA PRO A 240 11.60 -3.76 12.51
C PRO A 240 11.65 -4.22 11.05
N SER A 241 12.73 -4.88 10.64
CA SER A 241 12.83 -5.53 9.33
C SER A 241 12.47 -7.01 9.44
N PRO A 242 11.69 -7.58 8.49
CA PRO A 242 11.37 -9.01 8.50
C PRO A 242 12.61 -9.90 8.35
N ASN A 243 13.74 -9.34 7.90
CA ASN A 243 15.01 -10.02 7.76
C ASN A 243 15.93 -9.84 9.00
N GLY A 244 15.43 -9.21 10.06
CA GLY A 244 16.19 -8.88 11.27
C GLY A 244 16.77 -7.45 11.22
N GLY A 245 16.99 -6.88 12.41
CA GLY A 245 17.41 -5.48 12.54
C GLY A 245 16.27 -4.49 12.29
N SER A 246 16.59 -3.30 11.73
CA SER A 246 15.63 -2.26 11.40
C SER A 246 15.75 -1.78 9.96
N GLU A 247 14.68 -1.19 9.44
CA GLU A 247 14.62 -0.56 8.13
C GLU A 247 13.74 0.71 8.19
N THR A 248 13.95 1.66 7.27
CA THR A 248 13.05 2.82 7.13
C THR A 248 12.03 2.50 6.05
N GLY A 249 10.80 2.18 6.48
CA GLY A 249 9.72 1.72 5.62
C GLY A 249 10.02 0.43 4.87
N HIS A 250 9.02 -0.39 4.62
CA HIS A 250 9.21 -1.70 3.98
C HIS A 250 9.30 -1.59 2.46
N SER A 251 10.28 -2.27 1.87
CA SER A 251 10.51 -2.29 0.41
C SER A 251 10.17 -3.67 -0.18
N GLY A 252 9.69 -3.67 -1.42
CA GLY A 252 9.32 -4.91 -2.13
C GLY A 252 7.93 -5.41 -1.77
N ASP A 253 7.73 -6.72 -1.83
CA ASP A 253 6.51 -7.39 -1.38
C ASP A 253 6.37 -7.24 0.14
N GLY A 254 5.15 -7.23 0.65
CA GLY A 254 4.88 -7.27 2.08
C GLY A 254 5.41 -8.55 2.75
N ALA A 255 5.32 -8.59 4.07
CA ALA A 255 5.72 -9.75 4.87
C ALA A 255 4.77 -9.96 6.06
N CYS A 256 4.76 -11.18 6.58
CA CYS A 256 4.07 -11.55 7.82
C CYS A 256 4.95 -12.47 8.65
N ILE A 257 5.04 -12.20 9.94
CA ILE A 257 5.72 -13.09 10.93
C ILE A 257 4.76 -13.36 12.08
N ILE A 258 4.63 -14.63 12.45
CA ILE A 258 3.92 -15.09 13.63
C ILE A 258 4.92 -15.79 14.54
N SER A 259 5.10 -15.27 15.76
CA SER A 259 6.03 -15.79 16.74
C SER A 259 5.30 -16.23 18.01
N TRP A 260 5.78 -17.29 18.66
CA TRP A 260 5.28 -17.71 19.98
C TRP A 260 6.42 -18.30 20.80
N PHE A 261 6.30 -18.21 22.11
CA PHE A 261 7.26 -18.76 23.05
C PHE A 261 6.66 -20.01 23.70
N LEU A 262 7.38 -21.12 23.61
CA LEU A 262 7.06 -22.29 24.43
C LEU A 262 7.42 -21.94 25.88
N LYS A 263 6.44 -22.03 26.80
CA LYS A 263 6.68 -21.89 28.23
C LYS A 263 7.21 -23.19 28.80
#